data_6edcfc0572725aa2e11ce67b2bce087a
#
_entry.id   6edcfc0572725aa2e11ce67b2bce087a
#
_cell.length_a   1.000
_cell.length_b   1.000
_cell.length_c   1.000
_cell.angle_alpha   90.00
_cell.angle_beta   90.00
_cell.angle_gamma   90.00
#
_symmetry.space_group_name_H-M   'P 1'
#
loop_
_entity.id
_entity.type
_entity.pdbx_description
1 polymer ?
#
loop_
_entity_poly.entity_id
_entity_poly.type
_entity_poly.pdbx_seq_one_letter_code
_entity_poly.pdbx_strand_id
1 'polypeptide(L)'
;MKQDKKEKRNNILYSVLGLVLGIALCGIGIYGMILNRIESQEYKNTTDKREVIAVVESCREIDNSDDKDKNKKNSRSVKYRTKLAFEVDGKAYEGEENYNQKVYVGDKVKVEVYRTSKGIYKLRPYNNLVNFVFYCVAIPLGFIIAIASVYSIGLIVKKKE
;
A
#
# COMPACT_ATOMS: atom_id res chain seq x y z
N MET A 1 9.87 -46.26 -1.07
CA MET A 1 10.78 -45.66 -2.08
C MET A 1 10.13 -44.66 -3.03
N LYS A 2 8.96 -44.95 -3.67
CA LYS A 2 8.27 -43.95 -4.56
C LYS A 2 7.62 -42.78 -3.77
N GLN A 3 7.07 -43.03 -2.60
CA GLN A 3 6.39 -42.02 -1.76
C GLN A 3 7.37 -40.97 -1.22
N ASP A 4 8.55 -41.44 -0.80
CA ASP A 4 9.63 -40.58 -0.28
C ASP A 4 10.16 -39.55 -1.31
N LYS A 5 10.26 -39.95 -2.58
CA LYS A 5 10.66 -39.06 -3.67
C LYS A 5 9.60 -37.97 -3.97
N LYS A 6 8.31 -38.30 -3.82
CA LYS A 6 7.20 -37.37 -4.07
C LYS A 6 7.15 -36.32 -2.94
N GLU A 7 7.30 -36.74 -1.71
CA GLU A 7 7.32 -35.84 -0.55
C GLU A 7 8.50 -34.87 -0.60
N LYS A 8 9.69 -35.36 -0.91
CA LYS A 8 10.89 -34.55 -1.07
C LYS A 8 10.71 -33.49 -2.18
N ARG A 9 10.12 -33.86 -3.33
CA ARG A 9 9.85 -32.92 -4.43
C ARG A 9 8.86 -31.83 -4.01
N ASN A 10 7.82 -32.18 -3.26
CA ASN A 10 6.84 -31.22 -2.76
C ASN A 10 7.47 -30.24 -1.76
N ASN A 11 8.32 -30.75 -0.85
CA ASN A 11 9.01 -29.89 0.12
C ASN A 11 9.97 -28.89 -0.55
N ILE A 12 10.68 -29.31 -1.61
CA ILE A 12 11.50 -28.39 -2.41
C ILE A 12 10.61 -27.34 -3.09
N LEU A 13 9.49 -27.77 -3.69
CA LEU A 13 8.56 -26.87 -4.36
C LEU A 13 8.01 -25.79 -3.39
N TYR A 14 7.57 -26.19 -2.20
CA TYR A 14 7.08 -25.26 -1.19
C TYR A 14 8.17 -24.30 -0.69
N SER A 15 9.41 -24.78 -0.54
CA SER A 15 10.52 -23.92 -0.15
C SER A 15 10.87 -22.91 -1.26
N VAL A 16 10.83 -23.31 -2.52
CA VAL A 16 11.04 -22.38 -3.65
C VAL A 16 9.92 -21.35 -3.73
N LEU A 17 8.66 -21.78 -3.57
CA LEU A 17 7.52 -20.86 -3.52
C LEU A 17 7.64 -19.87 -2.35
N GLY A 18 8.03 -20.34 -1.18
CA GLY A 18 8.27 -19.48 -0.01
C GLY A 18 9.38 -18.46 -0.27
N LEU A 19 10.46 -18.85 -0.92
CA LEU A 19 11.55 -17.94 -1.30
C LEU A 19 11.07 -16.84 -2.24
N VAL A 20 10.34 -17.19 -3.30
CA VAL A 20 9.76 -16.23 -4.25
C VAL A 20 8.81 -15.27 -3.55
N LEU A 21 7.96 -15.78 -2.68
CA LEU A 21 7.00 -14.98 -1.90
C LEU A 21 7.72 -14.01 -0.94
N GLY A 22 8.76 -14.48 -0.25
CA GLY A 22 9.58 -13.65 0.63
C GLY A 22 10.26 -12.51 -0.10
N ILE A 23 10.85 -12.78 -1.28
CA ILE A 23 11.49 -11.77 -2.13
C ILE A 23 10.44 -10.76 -2.64
N ALA A 24 9.27 -11.23 -3.07
CA ALA A 24 8.19 -10.37 -3.55
C ALA A 24 7.68 -9.42 -2.46
N LEU A 25 7.49 -9.91 -1.22
CA LEU A 25 7.08 -9.08 -0.09
C LEU A 25 8.12 -8.01 0.25
N CYS A 26 9.41 -8.36 0.26
CA CYS A 26 10.49 -7.39 0.45
C CYS A 26 10.47 -6.33 -0.66
N GLY A 27 10.34 -6.74 -1.92
CA GLY A 27 10.29 -5.84 -3.07
C GLY A 27 9.13 -4.85 -3.00
N ILE A 28 7.92 -5.33 -2.69
CA ILE A 28 6.72 -4.50 -2.52
C ILE A 28 6.92 -3.51 -1.35
N GLY A 29 7.44 -3.99 -0.22
CA GLY A 29 7.69 -3.14 0.95
C GLY A 29 8.69 -2.02 0.66
N ILE A 30 9.83 -2.33 0.06
CA ILE A 30 10.87 -1.37 -0.29
C ILE A 30 10.35 -0.36 -1.33
N TYR A 31 9.71 -0.84 -2.40
CA TYR A 31 9.16 0.01 -3.46
C TYR A 31 8.12 0.99 -2.92
N GLY A 32 7.17 0.50 -2.10
CA GLY A 32 6.16 1.34 -1.47
C GLY A 32 6.74 2.40 -0.53
N MET A 33 7.78 2.05 0.24
CA MET A 33 8.46 2.99 1.12
C MET A 33 9.17 4.10 0.33
N ILE A 34 9.84 3.75 -0.78
CA ILE A 34 10.51 4.71 -1.67
C ILE A 34 9.50 5.68 -2.28
N LEU A 35 8.39 5.18 -2.83
CA LEU A 35 7.36 6.02 -3.43
C LEU A 35 6.76 7.00 -2.42
N ASN A 36 6.41 6.52 -1.23
CA ASN A 36 5.85 7.36 -0.17
C ASN A 36 6.85 8.46 0.26
N ARG A 37 8.14 8.13 0.31
CA ARG A 37 9.19 9.09 0.64
C ARG A 37 9.37 10.15 -0.45
N ILE A 38 9.35 9.73 -1.73
CA ILE A 38 9.47 10.65 -2.87
C ILE A 38 8.32 11.65 -2.86
N GLU A 39 7.07 11.19 -2.76
CA GLU A 39 5.89 12.06 -2.74
C GLU A 39 5.90 13.04 -1.55
N SER A 40 6.27 12.55 -0.37
CA SER A 40 6.39 13.41 0.81
C SER A 40 7.48 14.46 0.67
N GLN A 41 8.61 14.13 0.04
CA GLN A 41 9.69 15.08 -0.22
C GLN A 41 9.32 16.09 -1.30
N GLU A 42 8.69 15.66 -2.40
CA GLU A 42 8.20 16.57 -3.43
C GLU A 42 7.21 17.59 -2.83
N TYR A 43 6.26 17.13 -2.03
CA TYR A 43 5.32 18.00 -1.34
C TYR A 43 6.01 19.00 -0.38
N LYS A 44 7.03 18.56 0.38
CA LYS A 44 7.75 19.44 1.31
C LYS A 44 8.57 20.50 0.60
N ASN A 45 9.22 20.12 -0.50
CA ASN A 45 10.19 20.97 -1.20
C ASN A 45 9.55 21.91 -2.21
N THR A 46 8.31 21.62 -2.66
CA THR A 46 7.64 22.51 -3.61
C THR A 46 7.18 23.79 -2.94
N THR A 47 7.40 24.91 -3.60
CA THR A 47 6.87 26.23 -3.23
C THR A 47 5.52 26.51 -3.87
N ASP A 48 5.15 25.77 -4.94
CA ASP A 48 3.87 25.95 -5.63
C ASP A 48 2.82 25.00 -5.02
N LYS A 49 2.20 25.48 -3.95
CA LYS A 49 1.05 24.86 -3.27
C LYS A 49 -0.13 25.80 -3.38
N ARG A 50 -1.27 25.26 -3.75
CA ARG A 50 -2.50 26.03 -3.97
C ARG A 50 -3.70 25.33 -3.37
N GLU A 51 -4.62 26.12 -2.82
CA GLU A 51 -5.97 25.65 -2.52
C GLU A 51 -6.84 25.78 -3.76
N VAL A 52 -7.47 24.69 -4.16
CA VAL A 52 -8.38 24.65 -5.30
C VAL A 52 -9.72 24.02 -4.90
N ILE A 53 -10.74 24.28 -5.70
CA ILE A 53 -12.03 23.64 -5.54
C ILE A 53 -12.03 22.40 -6.43
N ALA A 54 -12.20 21.24 -5.80
CA ALA A 54 -12.37 19.97 -6.49
C ALA A 54 -13.83 19.53 -6.48
N VAL A 55 -14.25 18.81 -7.50
CA VAL A 55 -15.59 18.21 -7.61
C VAL A 55 -15.46 16.71 -7.32
N VAL A 56 -16.35 16.20 -6.51
CA VAL A 56 -16.43 14.78 -6.19
C VAL A 56 -16.99 14.01 -7.37
N GLU A 57 -16.20 13.11 -7.97
CA GLU A 57 -16.63 12.23 -9.05
C GLU A 57 -17.20 10.91 -8.54
N SER A 58 -16.61 10.36 -7.49
CA SER A 58 -17.11 9.14 -6.86
C SER A 58 -16.72 9.07 -5.39
N CYS A 59 -17.54 8.40 -4.59
CA CYS A 59 -17.30 8.19 -3.18
C CYS A 59 -17.63 6.75 -2.83
N ARG A 60 -16.67 6.02 -2.24
CA ARG A 60 -16.84 4.63 -1.81
C ARG A 60 -16.53 4.51 -0.32
N GLU A 61 -17.40 3.83 0.39
CA GLU A 61 -17.14 3.45 1.76
C GLU A 61 -16.02 2.41 1.83
N ILE A 62 -15.03 2.65 2.70
CA ILE A 62 -13.99 1.67 3.02
C ILE A 62 -14.41 1.04 4.34
N ASP A 63 -14.99 -0.16 4.26
CA ASP A 63 -15.30 -0.94 5.45
C ASP A 63 -14.00 -1.58 5.97
N ASN A 64 -13.52 -1.12 7.10
CA ASN A 64 -12.41 -1.74 7.82
C ASN A 64 -12.94 -2.89 8.71
N SER A 65 -13.72 -3.82 8.15
CA SER A 65 -14.40 -4.88 8.87
C SER A 65 -13.49 -6.03 9.37
N ASP A 66 -12.19 -5.85 9.47
CA ASP A 66 -11.27 -6.86 10.01
C ASP A 66 -11.23 -6.93 11.55
N ASP A 67 -11.98 -6.07 12.26
CA ASP A 67 -12.12 -6.18 13.71
C ASP A 67 -13.23 -7.16 14.08
N LYS A 68 -12.86 -8.45 14.21
CA LYS A 68 -13.72 -9.54 14.72
C LYS A 68 -14.13 -9.41 16.19
N ASP A 69 -13.81 -8.31 16.85
CA ASP A 69 -14.21 -8.04 18.23
C ASP A 69 -15.60 -7.37 18.31
N LYS A 70 -16.63 -8.21 18.27
CA LYS A 70 -18.06 -7.83 18.38
C LYS A 70 -18.45 -7.15 19.71
N ASN A 71 -17.53 -6.90 20.64
CA ASN A 71 -17.84 -6.41 21.98
C ASN A 71 -17.45 -4.95 22.28
N LYS A 72 -16.87 -4.21 21.32
CA LYS A 72 -16.63 -2.77 21.52
C LYS A 72 -17.64 -1.94 20.73
N LYS A 73 -18.70 -1.54 21.38
CA LYS A 73 -19.71 -0.55 20.95
C LYS A 73 -19.16 0.90 20.86
N ASN A 74 -17.90 1.13 20.52
CA ASN A 74 -17.34 2.47 20.42
C ASN A 74 -16.82 2.75 19.01
N SER A 75 -17.59 3.62 18.33
CA SER A 75 -17.28 4.41 17.12
C SER A 75 -16.46 3.70 16.04
N ARG A 76 -17.16 2.97 15.16
CA ARG A 76 -16.64 2.65 13.83
C ARG A 76 -16.39 3.96 13.10
N SER A 77 -15.13 4.35 12.95
CA SER A 77 -14.79 5.45 12.07
C SER A 77 -14.85 4.92 10.64
N VAL A 78 -15.98 5.14 9.99
CA VAL A 78 -16.17 4.84 8.58
C VAL A 78 -15.31 5.80 7.79
N LYS A 79 -14.48 5.28 6.87
CA LYS A 79 -13.69 6.08 5.95
C LYS A 79 -14.28 5.97 4.55
N TYR A 80 -14.24 7.07 3.84
CA TYR A 80 -14.73 7.16 2.47
C TYR A 80 -13.59 7.50 1.54
N ARG A 81 -13.31 6.65 0.56
CA ARG A 81 -12.38 6.95 -0.52
C ARG A 81 -13.12 7.71 -1.60
N THR A 82 -12.64 8.88 -1.89
CA THR A 82 -13.31 9.83 -2.78
C THR A 82 -12.39 10.17 -3.93
N LYS A 83 -12.88 9.99 -5.16
CA LYS A 83 -12.20 10.45 -6.36
C LYS A 83 -12.62 11.89 -6.63
N LEU A 84 -11.65 12.74 -6.84
CA LEU A 84 -11.80 14.18 -7.00
C LEU A 84 -11.27 14.62 -8.36
N ALA A 85 -12.03 15.46 -9.07
CA ALA A 85 -11.56 16.18 -10.24
C ALA A 85 -11.34 17.64 -9.88
N PHE A 86 -10.25 18.23 -10.33
CA PHE A 86 -9.92 19.63 -10.11
C PHE A 86 -9.18 20.22 -11.30
N GLU A 87 -9.23 21.54 -11.42
CA GLU A 87 -8.60 22.27 -12.50
C GLU A 87 -7.56 23.25 -11.96
N VAL A 88 -6.39 23.29 -12.59
CA VAL A 88 -5.33 24.25 -12.29
C VAL A 88 -4.76 24.78 -13.61
N ASP A 89 -4.74 26.10 -13.76
CA ASP A 89 -4.21 26.79 -14.95
C ASP A 89 -4.84 26.27 -16.27
N GLY A 90 -6.17 25.99 -16.27
CA GLY A 90 -6.92 25.50 -17.44
C GLY A 90 -6.68 24.03 -17.79
N LYS A 91 -6.02 23.27 -16.92
CA LYS A 91 -5.81 21.82 -17.10
C LYS A 91 -6.53 21.03 -16.02
N ALA A 92 -7.24 19.98 -16.45
CA ALA A 92 -7.93 19.07 -15.55
C ALA A 92 -6.99 18.02 -15.00
N TYR A 93 -7.16 17.72 -13.72
CA TYR A 93 -6.43 16.71 -12.96
C TYR A 93 -7.39 15.89 -12.12
N GLU A 94 -7.00 14.68 -11.78
CA GLU A 94 -7.74 13.78 -10.91
C GLU A 94 -6.86 13.33 -9.74
N GLY A 95 -7.50 13.01 -8.62
CA GLY A 95 -6.82 12.45 -7.46
C GLY A 95 -7.79 11.77 -6.51
N GLU A 96 -7.25 11.01 -5.55
CA GLU A 96 -8.04 10.35 -4.53
C GLU A 96 -7.70 10.90 -3.14
N GLU A 97 -8.72 11.10 -2.32
CA GLU A 97 -8.59 11.52 -0.93
C GLU A 97 -9.54 10.71 -0.04
N ASN A 98 -9.13 10.49 1.22
CA ASN A 98 -9.93 9.78 2.19
C ASN A 98 -10.58 10.76 3.16
N TYR A 99 -11.89 10.68 3.29
CA TYR A 99 -12.70 11.48 4.21
C TYR A 99 -13.25 10.62 5.34
N ASN A 100 -13.38 11.22 6.53
CA ASN A 100 -14.05 10.57 7.67
C ASN A 100 -15.58 10.76 7.65
N GLN A 101 -16.07 11.53 6.70
CA GLN A 101 -17.49 11.81 6.49
C GLN A 101 -17.85 11.49 5.03
N LYS A 102 -19.09 11.05 4.83
CA LYS A 102 -19.59 10.79 3.48
C LYS A 102 -19.76 12.12 2.74
N VAL A 103 -19.16 12.18 1.56
CA VAL A 103 -19.36 13.27 0.58
C VAL A 103 -20.14 12.72 -0.61
N TYR A 104 -20.87 13.57 -1.29
CA TYR A 104 -21.73 13.15 -2.40
C TYR A 104 -21.13 13.54 -3.73
N VAL A 105 -21.44 12.76 -4.76
CA VAL A 105 -21.04 13.06 -6.14
C VAL A 105 -21.59 14.43 -6.55
N GLY A 106 -20.73 15.26 -7.09
CA GLY A 106 -21.06 16.65 -7.46
C GLY A 106 -20.77 17.68 -6.36
N ASP A 107 -20.47 17.24 -5.12
CA ASP A 107 -20.06 18.16 -4.07
C ASP A 107 -18.76 18.88 -4.44
N LYS A 108 -18.66 20.15 -4.03
CA LYS A 108 -17.47 20.97 -4.19
C LYS A 108 -16.69 20.98 -2.87
N VAL A 109 -15.47 20.49 -2.89
CA VAL A 109 -14.60 20.43 -1.70
C VAL A 109 -13.34 21.25 -1.94
N LYS A 110 -12.85 21.94 -0.91
CA LYS A 110 -11.57 22.61 -0.95
C LYS A 110 -10.47 21.59 -0.68
N VAL A 111 -9.48 21.54 -1.56
CA VAL A 111 -8.34 20.65 -1.45
C VAL A 111 -7.04 21.40 -1.68
N GLU A 112 -5.98 20.97 -1.03
CA GLU A 112 -4.64 21.47 -1.26
C GLU A 112 -3.96 20.64 -2.33
N VAL A 113 -3.47 21.31 -3.36
CA VAL A 113 -2.69 20.68 -4.45
C VAL A 113 -1.28 21.22 -4.47
N TYR A 114 -0.34 20.43 -4.96
CA TYR A 114 1.04 20.84 -5.11
C TYR A 114 1.58 20.44 -6.49
N ARG A 115 2.53 21.22 -6.97
CA ARG A 115 3.19 20.95 -8.25
C ARG A 115 4.36 20.00 -8.04
N THR A 116 4.34 18.87 -8.75
CA THR A 116 5.45 17.90 -8.74
C THR A 116 6.64 18.41 -9.58
N SER A 117 7.80 17.79 -9.42
CA SER A 117 8.99 18.04 -10.24
C SER A 117 8.74 17.85 -11.75
N LYS A 118 7.74 17.04 -12.10
CA LYS A 118 7.30 16.83 -13.50
C LYS A 118 6.32 17.89 -14.02
N GLY A 119 5.99 18.91 -13.21
CA GLY A 119 5.06 19.96 -13.58
C GLY A 119 3.56 19.57 -13.52
N ILE A 120 3.25 18.42 -12.95
CA ILE A 120 1.87 17.91 -12.78
C ILE A 120 1.38 18.28 -11.39
N TYR A 121 0.11 18.73 -11.27
CA TYR A 121 -0.49 18.97 -9.98
C TYR A 121 -1.07 17.67 -9.38
N LYS A 122 -0.79 17.45 -8.10
CA LYS A 122 -1.33 16.34 -7.30
C LYS A 122 -1.97 16.87 -6.02
N LEU A 123 -2.92 16.10 -5.50
CA LEU A 123 -3.46 16.32 -4.16
C LEU A 123 -2.35 16.15 -3.11
N ARG A 124 -2.46 16.87 -2.01
CA ARG A 124 -1.57 16.72 -0.85
C ARG A 124 -1.44 15.25 -0.47
N PRO A 125 -0.22 14.72 -0.32
CA PRO A 125 -0.04 13.31 0.04
C PRO A 125 -0.69 13.03 1.39
N TYR A 126 -1.59 12.07 1.40
CA TYR A 126 -2.20 11.60 2.64
C TYR A 126 -1.12 10.89 3.46
N ASN A 127 -0.90 11.37 4.68
CA ASN A 127 0.09 10.78 5.59
C ASN A 127 -0.46 9.44 6.11
N ASN A 128 -0.30 8.39 5.30
CA ASN A 128 -0.88 7.08 5.54
C ASN A 128 0.03 6.29 6.49
N LEU A 129 -0.09 6.57 7.79
CA LEU A 129 0.64 5.87 8.84
C LEU A 129 0.46 4.34 8.70
N VAL A 130 -0.73 3.91 8.28
CA VAL A 130 -1.07 2.50 8.04
C VAL A 130 -0.21 1.89 6.94
N ASN A 131 -0.06 2.59 5.80
CA ASN A 131 0.81 2.10 4.72
C ASN A 131 2.28 2.05 5.16
N PHE A 132 2.73 3.05 5.92
CA PHE A 132 4.10 3.05 6.46
C PHE A 132 4.33 1.87 7.39
N VAL A 133 3.42 1.62 8.33
CA VAL A 133 3.49 0.46 9.24
C VAL A 133 3.46 -0.85 8.45
N PHE A 134 2.59 -0.96 7.43
CA PHE A 134 2.55 -2.14 6.56
C PHE A 134 3.90 -2.41 5.90
N TYR A 135 4.57 -1.41 5.34
CA TYR A 135 5.89 -1.58 4.72
C TYR A 135 6.96 -1.97 5.75
N CYS A 136 6.92 -1.38 6.95
CA CYS A 136 7.83 -1.72 8.04
C CYS A 136 7.68 -3.18 8.53
N VAL A 137 6.49 -3.77 8.37
CA VAL A 137 6.24 -5.18 8.74
C VAL A 137 6.51 -6.13 7.56
N ALA A 138 6.15 -5.73 6.34
CA ALA A 138 6.30 -6.58 5.16
C ALA A 138 7.76 -6.92 4.85
N ILE A 139 8.68 -5.96 5.04
CA ILE A 139 10.11 -6.16 4.76
C ILE A 139 10.71 -7.23 5.68
N PRO A 140 10.66 -7.12 7.04
CA PRO A 140 11.24 -8.14 7.91
C PRO A 140 10.53 -9.48 7.78
N LEU A 141 9.21 -9.50 7.58
CA LEU A 141 8.45 -10.73 7.36
C LEU A 141 8.92 -11.45 6.08
N GLY A 142 9.07 -10.72 4.98
CA GLY A 142 9.59 -11.26 3.73
C GLY A 142 11.01 -11.82 3.88
N PHE A 143 11.86 -11.14 4.66
CA PHE A 143 13.22 -11.59 4.97
C PHE A 143 13.23 -12.91 5.76
N ILE A 144 12.39 -13.01 6.79
CA ILE A 144 12.27 -14.24 7.61
C ILE A 144 11.80 -15.41 6.75
N ILE A 145 10.79 -15.21 5.89
CA ILE A 145 10.28 -16.25 5.00
C ILE A 145 11.37 -16.69 4.01
N ALA A 146 12.13 -15.75 3.43
CA ALA A 146 13.20 -16.06 2.49
C ALA A 146 14.31 -16.86 3.14
N ILE A 147 14.77 -16.47 4.34
CA ILE A 147 15.81 -17.18 5.10
C ILE A 147 15.35 -18.59 5.47
N ALA A 148 14.14 -18.74 5.99
CA ALA A 148 13.58 -20.04 6.36
C ALA A 148 13.49 -20.98 5.14
N SER A 149 13.13 -20.42 3.97
CA SER A 149 13.06 -21.17 2.72
C SER A 149 14.43 -21.65 2.25
N VAL A 150 15.44 -20.78 2.28
CA VAL A 150 16.83 -21.14 1.94
C VAL A 150 17.36 -22.22 2.88
N TYR A 151 17.13 -22.07 4.18
CA TYR A 151 17.53 -23.06 5.18
C TYR A 151 16.87 -24.43 4.93
N SER A 152 15.58 -24.43 4.63
CA SER A 152 14.84 -25.65 4.31
C SER A 152 15.40 -26.36 3.06
N ILE A 153 15.72 -25.61 2.00
CA ILE A 153 16.38 -26.15 0.79
C ILE A 153 17.73 -26.79 1.15
N GLY A 154 18.55 -26.08 1.94
CA GLY A 154 19.85 -26.56 2.38
C GLY A 154 19.78 -27.88 3.14
N LEU A 155 18.82 -28.05 4.06
CA LEU A 155 18.61 -29.31 4.78
C LEU A 155 18.21 -30.47 3.86
N ILE A 156 17.34 -30.17 2.84
CA ILE A 156 16.90 -31.19 1.89
C ILE A 156 18.06 -31.66 1.00
N VAL A 157 18.97 -30.76 0.63
CA VAL A 157 20.17 -31.09 -0.18
C VAL A 157 21.18 -31.87 0.63
N LYS A 158 21.50 -31.45 1.87
CA LYS A 158 22.47 -32.08 2.74
C LYS A 158 22.11 -33.54 3.13
N LYS A 159 20.82 -33.86 3.12
CA LYS A 159 20.33 -35.24 3.38
C LYS A 159 20.56 -36.19 2.19
N LYS A 160 21.30 -35.75 1.16
CA LYS A 160 21.61 -36.49 -0.07
C LYS A 160 23.04 -37.06 -0.10
N GLU A 161 23.91 -36.57 0.78
CA GLU A 161 25.24 -37.11 1.08
C GLU A 161 25.12 -38.15 2.19
#